data_40211744ed2e620e08bf68dc78b94384
#
_entry.id   40211744ed2e620e08bf68dc78b94384
#
_cell.length_a   1.000
_cell.length_b   1.000
_cell.length_c   1.000
_cell.angle_alpha   90.00
_cell.angle_beta   90.00
_cell.angle_gamma   90.00
#
_symmetry.space_group_name_H-M   'P 1'
#
loop_
_entity.id
_entity.type
_entity.pdbx_description
1 polymer ?
#
loop_
_entity_poly.entity_id
_entity_poly.type
_entity_poly.pdbx_seq_one_letter_code
_entity_poly.pdbx_strand_id
1 'polypeptide(L)'
;MADYFYKDGKKYYKNQSHSNDQKNKCFIETHTIAGSAENANGNIPLSVFLETTAPQTVFEDFTNNHNKTLIQLFVVGMSAPVQVTILTRRSSIPITTTLQPVQTKIFQVEDFQSLTLTKQEGSTSVVSLFVQKTFCICCNDNNDSYDEYYHECN
;
A
#
# COMPACT_ATOMS: atom_id res chain seq x y z
N MET A 1 -2.33 -49.32 5.46
CA MET A 1 -0.89 -49.20 5.79
C MET A 1 -0.44 -47.86 5.26
N ALA A 2 0.23 -47.05 6.08
CA ALA A 2 0.74 -45.78 5.62
C ALA A 2 2.05 -46.02 4.84
N ASP A 3 2.06 -45.69 3.56
CA ASP A 3 3.26 -45.78 2.73
C ASP A 3 4.21 -44.63 3.11
N TYR A 4 5.46 -44.98 3.38
CA TYR A 4 6.52 -44.02 3.65
C TYR A 4 7.78 -44.42 2.86
N PHE A 5 8.64 -43.43 2.61
CA PHE A 5 9.95 -43.65 2.02
C PHE A 5 11.01 -42.83 2.75
N TYR A 6 12.28 -43.24 2.64
CA TYR A 6 13.41 -42.53 3.17
C TYR A 6 14.16 -41.81 2.03
N LYS A 7 14.48 -40.53 2.26
CA LYS A 7 15.37 -39.74 1.40
C LYS A 7 16.31 -38.94 2.32
N ASP A 8 17.62 -39.04 2.05
CA ASP A 8 18.67 -38.36 2.81
C ASP A 8 18.60 -38.58 4.33
N GLY A 9 18.29 -39.83 4.74
CA GLY A 9 18.17 -40.21 6.14
C GLY A 9 16.92 -39.72 6.88
N LYS A 10 16.00 -39.04 6.18
CA LYS A 10 14.73 -38.55 6.73
C LYS A 10 13.55 -39.38 6.21
N LYS A 11 12.58 -39.64 7.11
CA LYS A 11 11.36 -40.40 6.82
C LYS A 11 10.29 -39.47 6.28
N TYR A 12 9.76 -39.80 5.09
CA TYR A 12 8.66 -39.08 4.45
C TYR A 12 7.45 -39.99 4.37
N TYR A 13 6.26 -39.49 4.68
CA TYR A 13 5.01 -40.23 4.53
C TYR A 13 4.38 -39.91 3.17
N LYS A 14 4.01 -40.93 2.41
CA LYS A 14 3.19 -40.76 1.22
C LYS A 14 1.74 -40.57 1.67
N ASN A 15 1.26 -39.31 1.72
CA ASN A 15 -0.16 -39.07 1.85
C ASN A 15 -0.83 -39.42 0.52
N GLN A 16 -1.49 -40.57 0.47
CA GLN A 16 -2.45 -40.87 -0.61
C GLN A 16 -3.76 -40.13 -0.26
N SER A 17 -3.81 -38.86 -0.47
CA SER A 17 -5.06 -38.14 -0.70
C SER A 17 -5.00 -37.61 -2.12
N HIS A 18 -5.76 -38.25 -3.02
CA HIS A 18 -6.15 -37.65 -4.29
C HIS A 18 -7.12 -36.49 -3.95
N SER A 19 -6.62 -35.43 -3.39
CA SER A 19 -7.19 -34.11 -3.51
C SER A 19 -6.24 -33.32 -4.40
N ASN A 20 -6.74 -32.87 -5.54
CA ASN A 20 -6.13 -31.80 -6.31
C ASN A 20 -6.16 -30.51 -5.48
N ASP A 21 -5.51 -30.52 -4.32
CA ASP A 21 -5.20 -29.32 -3.56
C ASP A 21 -4.06 -28.60 -4.30
N GLN A 22 -4.43 -27.97 -5.42
CA GLN A 22 -3.63 -26.87 -5.95
C GLN A 22 -3.66 -25.79 -4.86
N LYS A 23 -2.67 -25.85 -4.00
CA LYS A 23 -2.48 -24.83 -2.98
C LYS A 23 -2.13 -23.52 -3.69
N ASN A 24 -3.12 -22.64 -3.83
CA ASN A 24 -2.87 -21.25 -4.17
C ASN A 24 -1.83 -20.74 -3.18
N LYS A 25 -0.63 -20.46 -3.66
CA LYS A 25 0.42 -19.89 -2.83
C LYS A 25 0.17 -18.39 -2.77
N CYS A 26 -0.36 -17.94 -1.64
CA CYS A 26 -0.49 -16.50 -1.36
C CYS A 26 0.63 -16.06 -0.43
N PHE A 27 1.20 -14.91 -0.67
CA PHE A 27 2.20 -14.28 0.18
C PHE A 27 1.92 -12.79 0.31
N ILE A 28 2.34 -12.23 1.44
CA ILE A 28 2.17 -10.82 1.73
C ILE A 28 3.43 -10.09 1.30
N GLU A 29 3.27 -9.06 0.49
CA GLU A 29 4.37 -8.18 0.08
C GLU A 29 4.12 -6.75 0.52
N THR A 30 5.22 -6.04 0.79
CA THR A 30 5.20 -4.63 1.14
C THR A 30 6.09 -3.86 0.18
N HIS A 31 5.50 -2.90 -0.53
CA HIS A 31 6.21 -2.07 -1.50
C HIS A 31 6.19 -0.62 -1.07
N THR A 32 7.33 0.03 -1.15
CA THR A 32 7.41 1.49 -1.06
C THR A 32 7.05 2.07 -2.42
N ILE A 33 5.99 2.86 -2.46
CA ILE A 33 5.42 3.43 -3.69
C ILE A 33 5.99 4.81 -3.98
N ALA A 34 6.16 5.63 -2.93
CA ALA A 34 6.70 6.97 -3.02
C ALA A 34 7.66 7.25 -1.88
N GLY A 35 8.71 8.01 -2.14
CA GLY A 35 9.73 8.35 -1.14
C GLY A 35 10.72 7.21 -0.88
N SER A 36 10.99 6.35 -1.88
CA SER A 36 11.86 5.17 -1.75
C SER A 36 13.30 5.40 -2.18
N ALA A 37 13.65 6.59 -2.66
CA ALA A 37 15.03 6.88 -3.01
C ALA A 37 15.91 6.87 -1.74
N GLU A 38 17.07 6.21 -1.84
CA GLU A 38 18.01 6.08 -0.74
C GLU A 38 19.27 6.91 -0.98
N ASN A 39 19.80 7.48 0.07
CA ASN A 39 21.12 8.10 0.12
C ASN A 39 21.85 7.66 1.40
N ALA A 40 23.05 8.19 1.63
CA ALA A 40 23.86 7.86 2.82
C ALA A 40 23.14 8.16 4.17
N ASN A 41 22.10 8.97 4.17
CA ASN A 41 21.34 9.39 5.34
C ASN A 41 19.94 8.71 5.44
N GLY A 42 19.62 7.77 4.56
CA GLY A 42 18.34 7.06 4.54
C GLY A 42 17.45 7.41 3.36
N ASN A 43 16.17 7.09 3.45
CA ASN A 43 15.20 7.30 2.39
C ASN A 43 14.93 8.79 2.14
N ILE A 44 14.90 9.17 0.87
CA ILE A 44 14.52 10.53 0.44
C ILE A 44 13.01 10.55 0.20
N PRO A 45 12.23 11.33 0.96
CA PRO A 45 10.81 11.47 0.72
C PRO A 45 10.54 12.19 -0.60
N LEU A 46 9.40 11.88 -1.24
CA LEU A 46 8.90 12.64 -2.37
C LEU A 46 8.45 14.02 -1.89
N SER A 47 8.92 15.09 -2.54
CA SER A 47 8.48 16.46 -2.25
C SER A 47 7.38 16.88 -3.20
N VAL A 48 6.26 17.31 -2.65
CA VAL A 48 5.10 17.83 -3.38
C VAL A 48 5.01 19.34 -3.14
N PHE A 49 4.97 20.10 -4.22
CA PHE A 49 4.84 21.56 -4.21
C PHE A 49 3.41 21.95 -4.53
N LEU A 50 2.78 22.70 -3.65
CA LEU A 50 1.41 23.20 -3.79
C LEU A 50 1.46 24.73 -3.96
N GLU A 51 1.33 25.18 -5.19
CA GLU A 51 1.42 26.62 -5.53
C GLU A 51 0.07 27.31 -5.43
N THR A 52 -1.00 26.61 -5.71
CA THR A 52 -2.37 27.15 -5.71
C THR A 52 -3.22 26.51 -4.60
N THR A 53 -4.38 27.11 -4.30
CA THR A 53 -5.37 26.57 -3.38
C THR A 53 -6.28 25.52 -4.02
N ALA A 54 -6.07 25.19 -5.31
CA ALA A 54 -6.80 24.12 -5.96
C ALA A 54 -6.40 22.74 -5.38
N PRO A 55 -7.36 21.83 -5.18
CA PRO A 55 -7.04 20.47 -4.77
C PRO A 55 -6.12 19.78 -5.80
N GLN A 56 -5.06 19.15 -5.33
CA GLN A 56 -4.12 18.38 -6.16
C GLN A 56 -4.11 16.94 -5.67
N THR A 57 -4.55 16.00 -6.52
CA THR A 57 -4.38 14.58 -6.26
C THR A 57 -2.94 14.19 -6.54
N VAL A 58 -2.25 13.73 -5.50
CA VAL A 58 -0.81 13.43 -5.53
C VAL A 58 -0.51 11.95 -5.62
N PHE A 59 -1.48 11.12 -5.28
CA PHE A 59 -1.38 9.68 -5.44
C PHE A 59 -2.77 9.07 -5.66
N GLU A 60 -2.87 8.22 -6.67
CA GLU A 60 -4.06 7.41 -6.98
C GLU A 60 -3.66 5.95 -7.15
N ASP A 61 -4.46 5.07 -6.57
CA ASP A 61 -4.28 3.63 -6.68
C ASP A 61 -5.36 3.05 -7.60
N PHE A 62 -4.95 2.65 -8.80
CA PHE A 62 -5.82 2.01 -9.80
C PHE A 62 -5.87 0.49 -9.66
N THR A 63 -5.08 -0.09 -8.73
CA THR A 63 -5.13 -1.54 -8.50
C THR A 63 -6.34 -1.89 -7.65
N ASN A 64 -7.14 -2.87 -8.09
CA ASN A 64 -8.33 -3.30 -7.36
C ASN A 64 -8.02 -4.47 -6.44
N ASN A 65 -6.99 -4.36 -5.61
CA ASN A 65 -6.64 -5.35 -4.61
C ASN A 65 -6.89 -4.83 -3.20
N HIS A 66 -7.23 -5.76 -2.29
CA HIS A 66 -7.26 -5.43 -0.87
C HIS A 66 -5.86 -5.10 -0.37
N ASN A 67 -5.70 -3.96 0.29
CA ASN A 67 -4.39 -3.49 0.72
C ASN A 67 -4.47 -2.67 2.02
N LYS A 68 -3.32 -2.63 2.72
CA LYS A 68 -3.06 -1.68 3.79
C LYS A 68 -2.02 -0.69 3.31
N THR A 69 -2.34 0.60 3.36
CA THR A 69 -1.46 1.67 2.92
C THR A 69 -1.06 2.55 4.11
N LEU A 70 0.24 2.72 4.28
CA LEU A 70 0.83 3.66 5.24
C LEU A 70 1.23 4.91 4.47
N ILE A 71 0.75 6.06 4.92
CA ILE A 71 1.03 7.38 4.34
C ILE A 71 1.62 8.25 5.44
N GLN A 72 2.84 8.73 5.23
CA GLN A 72 3.47 9.70 6.11
C GLN A 72 3.59 11.03 5.38
N LEU A 73 3.11 12.09 6.00
CA LEU A 73 3.15 13.45 5.49
C LEU A 73 3.88 14.36 6.50
N PHE A 74 4.73 15.23 5.98
CA PHE A 74 5.36 16.30 6.73
C PHE A 74 5.21 17.61 5.96
N VAL A 75 4.60 18.61 6.56
CA VAL A 75 4.50 19.95 6.00
C VAL A 75 5.76 20.73 6.39
N VAL A 76 6.54 21.15 5.39
CA VAL A 76 7.79 21.87 5.61
C VAL A 76 7.54 23.22 6.27
N GLY A 77 8.48 23.71 7.08
CA GLY A 77 8.40 25.03 7.70
C GLY A 77 8.24 26.15 6.67
N MET A 78 7.62 27.26 7.05
CA MET A 78 7.26 28.40 6.19
C MET A 78 6.20 28.11 5.11
N SER A 79 5.65 26.91 5.06
CA SER A 79 4.50 26.54 4.22
C SER A 79 3.19 27.09 4.79
N ALA A 80 2.18 27.32 3.93
CA ALA A 80 0.80 27.46 4.42
C ALA A 80 0.29 26.08 4.93
N PRO A 81 -0.72 26.05 5.81
CA PRO A 81 -1.37 24.82 6.24
C PRO A 81 -1.92 24.04 5.04
N VAL A 82 -1.94 22.72 5.15
CA VAL A 82 -2.37 21.83 4.08
C VAL A 82 -3.50 20.93 4.56
N GLN A 83 -4.63 20.97 3.86
CA GLN A 83 -5.71 20.01 4.03
C GLN A 83 -5.35 18.72 3.30
N VAL A 84 -5.45 17.62 4.02
CA VAL A 84 -5.25 16.27 3.53
C VAL A 84 -6.61 15.60 3.38
N THR A 85 -6.88 15.02 2.23
CA THR A 85 -8.10 14.24 1.96
C THR A 85 -7.69 12.87 1.44
N ILE A 86 -8.10 11.80 2.14
CA ILE A 86 -7.82 10.42 1.76
C ILE A 86 -9.15 9.74 1.46
N LEU A 87 -9.26 9.14 0.27
CA LEU A 87 -10.38 8.27 -0.11
C LEU A 87 -9.96 6.80 0.01
N THR A 88 -10.91 5.98 0.44
CA THR A 88 -10.79 4.52 0.47
C THR A 88 -11.96 3.90 -0.27
N ARG A 89 -11.79 2.71 -0.86
CA ARG A 89 -12.85 2.05 -1.64
C ARG A 89 -14.03 1.57 -0.79
N ARG A 90 -13.78 1.31 0.50
CA ARG A 90 -14.83 0.81 1.43
C ARG A 90 -15.69 1.90 2.04
N SER A 91 -15.27 3.16 1.98
CA SER A 91 -15.99 4.27 2.61
C SER A 91 -16.23 5.39 1.63
N SER A 92 -17.48 5.82 1.51
CA SER A 92 -17.84 7.05 0.77
C SER A 92 -17.50 8.32 1.53
N ILE A 93 -17.13 8.22 2.82
CA ILE A 93 -16.76 9.36 3.65
C ILE A 93 -15.24 9.50 3.62
N PRO A 94 -14.69 10.61 3.10
CA PRO A 94 -13.26 10.84 3.08
C PRO A 94 -12.70 11.07 4.49
N ILE A 95 -11.47 10.63 4.70
CA ILE A 95 -10.67 11.02 5.87
C ILE A 95 -10.07 12.38 5.58
N THR A 96 -10.47 13.40 6.33
CA THR A 96 -10.01 14.78 6.11
C THR A 96 -9.36 15.33 7.37
N THR A 97 -8.22 16.00 7.22
CA THR A 97 -7.53 16.69 8.31
C THR A 97 -6.67 17.85 7.76
N THR A 98 -6.38 18.84 8.59
CA THR A 98 -5.44 19.91 8.24
C THR A 98 -4.14 19.72 9.00
N LEU A 99 -3.02 19.79 8.29
CA LEU A 99 -1.68 19.78 8.84
C LEU A 99 -1.13 21.20 8.86
N GLN A 100 -0.59 21.58 10.01
CA GLN A 100 0.11 22.86 10.19
C GLN A 100 1.57 22.75 9.71
N PRO A 101 2.25 23.86 9.41
CA PRO A 101 3.69 23.86 9.17
C PRO A 101 4.46 23.14 10.28
N VAL A 102 5.52 22.41 9.90
CA VAL A 102 6.38 21.59 10.79
C VAL A 102 5.65 20.40 11.42
N GLN A 103 4.42 20.11 11.00
CA GLN A 103 3.66 18.97 11.51
C GLN A 103 3.87 17.73 10.64
N THR A 104 4.15 16.61 11.31
CA THR A 104 4.14 15.25 10.71
C THR A 104 2.87 14.52 11.11
N LYS A 105 2.30 13.77 10.16
CA LYS A 105 1.19 12.87 10.45
C LYS A 105 1.35 11.57 9.65
N ILE A 106 1.00 10.45 10.29
CA ILE A 106 1.00 9.13 9.69
C ILE A 106 -0.44 8.64 9.65
N PHE A 107 -0.86 8.14 8.51
CA PHE A 107 -2.14 7.48 8.29
C PHE A 107 -1.87 6.02 7.93
N GLN A 108 -2.65 5.13 8.51
CA GLN A 108 -2.73 3.75 8.08
C GLN A 108 -4.17 3.49 7.68
N VAL A 109 -4.39 3.16 6.42
CA VAL A 109 -5.71 2.97 5.84
C VAL A 109 -5.79 1.65 5.10
N GLU A 110 -6.98 1.07 5.04
CA GLU A 110 -7.29 -0.10 4.24
C GLU A 110 -7.98 0.32 2.95
N ASP A 111 -7.75 -0.45 1.88
CA ASP A 111 -8.34 -0.23 0.55
C ASP A 111 -8.21 1.22 0.06
N PHE A 112 -7.00 1.74 0.19
CA PHE A 112 -6.66 3.09 -0.25
C PHE A 112 -7.05 3.29 -1.72
N GLN A 113 -7.60 4.47 -2.02
CA GLN A 113 -7.97 4.88 -3.37
C GLN A 113 -7.20 6.11 -3.85
N SER A 114 -7.23 7.20 -3.09
CA SER A 114 -6.53 8.43 -3.49
C SER A 114 -6.11 9.30 -2.31
N LEU A 115 -5.04 10.07 -2.52
CA LEU A 115 -4.56 11.12 -1.65
C LEU A 115 -4.60 12.45 -2.37
N THR A 116 -5.37 13.40 -1.85
CA THR A 116 -5.47 14.76 -2.35
C THR A 116 -4.98 15.74 -1.29
N LEU A 117 -4.15 16.68 -1.71
CA LEU A 117 -3.64 17.76 -0.89
C LEU A 117 -4.19 19.09 -1.39
N THR A 118 -4.59 19.95 -0.46
CA THR A 118 -5.11 21.28 -0.77
C THR A 118 -4.44 22.29 0.17
N LYS A 119 -3.62 23.17 -0.39
CA LYS A 119 -3.03 24.23 0.39
C LYS A 119 -4.08 25.26 0.82
N GLN A 120 -3.98 25.76 2.04
CA GLN A 120 -4.77 26.90 2.51
C GLN A 120 -4.21 28.20 1.93
N GLU A 121 -4.89 29.31 2.16
CA GLU A 121 -4.38 30.64 1.77
C GLU A 121 -3.03 30.92 2.42
N GLY A 122 -2.17 31.64 1.70
CA GLY A 122 -0.83 31.97 2.15
C GLY A 122 0.27 31.57 1.16
N SER A 123 1.48 31.41 1.65
CA SER A 123 2.66 31.02 0.86
C SER A 123 2.51 29.65 0.19
N THR A 124 3.40 29.35 -0.75
CA THR A 124 3.55 28.00 -1.31
C THR A 124 3.74 26.97 -0.20
N SER A 125 3.09 25.83 -0.32
CA SER A 125 3.28 24.74 0.62
C SER A 125 4.13 23.63 0.01
N VAL A 126 5.05 23.11 0.81
CA VAL A 126 5.88 21.96 0.46
C VAL A 126 5.56 20.83 1.42
N VAL A 127 5.19 19.70 0.89
CA VAL A 127 4.85 18.50 1.65
C VAL A 127 5.79 17.37 1.29
N SER A 128 6.48 16.82 2.28
CA SER A 128 7.24 15.59 2.13
C SER A 128 6.30 14.40 2.31
N LEU A 129 6.32 13.48 1.35
CA LEU A 129 5.42 12.33 1.24
C LEU A 129 6.21 11.03 1.22
N PHE A 130 5.82 10.08 2.07
CA PHE A 130 6.22 8.68 1.99
C PHE A 130 4.96 7.81 1.95
N VAL A 131 4.91 6.86 1.02
CA VAL A 131 3.80 5.91 0.86
C VAL A 131 4.34 4.50 0.74
N GLN A 132 3.83 3.62 1.58
CA GLN A 132 4.13 2.20 1.56
C GLN A 132 2.82 1.41 1.52
N LYS A 133 2.75 0.42 0.63
CA LYS A 133 1.58 -0.42 0.43
C LYS A 133 1.91 -1.88 0.72
N THR A 134 1.09 -2.52 1.53
CA THR A 134 1.13 -3.95 1.82
C THR A 134 -0.10 -4.62 1.24
N PHE A 135 0.08 -5.68 0.48
CA PHE A 135 -0.99 -6.41 -0.20
C PHE A 135 -0.66 -7.90 -0.30
N CYS A 136 -1.67 -8.69 -0.58
CA CYS A 136 -1.54 -10.12 -0.78
C CYS A 136 -1.39 -10.44 -2.27
N ILE A 137 -0.41 -11.25 -2.61
CA ILE A 137 -0.22 -11.79 -3.96
C ILE A 137 -0.55 -13.27 -3.92
N CYS A 138 -1.55 -13.69 -4.69
CA CYS A 138 -1.90 -15.09 -4.85
C CYS A 138 -1.52 -15.53 -6.27
N CYS A 139 -0.58 -16.47 -6.38
CA CYS A 139 -0.19 -17.08 -7.64
C CYS A 139 -1.03 -18.34 -7.87
N ASN A 140 -1.80 -18.36 -8.93
CA ASN A 140 -2.52 -19.55 -9.38
C ASN A 140 -1.69 -20.23 -10.47
N ASP A 141 -1.17 -21.44 -10.21
CA ASP A 141 -0.33 -22.18 -11.14
C ASP A 141 -1.15 -22.80 -12.33
N ASN A 142 -2.45 -22.47 -12.44
CA ASN A 142 -3.28 -22.96 -13.53
C ASN A 142 -3.17 -22.08 -14.77
N ASN A 143 -2.52 -22.61 -15.77
CA ASN A 143 -2.26 -22.02 -17.07
C ASN A 143 -3.48 -22.09 -18.03
N ASP A 144 -4.71 -22.23 -17.52
CA ASP A 144 -5.90 -22.32 -18.37
C ASP A 144 -7.02 -21.43 -17.81
N SER A 145 -7.38 -20.45 -18.62
CA SER A 145 -8.52 -19.52 -18.53
C SER A 145 -8.36 -18.29 -17.61
N TYR A 146 -8.47 -17.16 -18.26
CA TYR A 146 -8.66 -15.82 -17.71
C TYR A 146 -10.02 -15.72 -16.98
N ASP A 147 -10.12 -16.24 -15.75
CA ASP A 147 -11.22 -15.92 -14.86
C ASP A 147 -10.63 -15.24 -13.62
N GLU A 148 -10.95 -13.97 -13.53
CA GLU A 148 -10.57 -13.01 -12.50
C GLU A 148 -11.25 -13.37 -11.16
N TYR A 149 -10.65 -14.28 -10.39
CA TYR A 149 -11.08 -14.54 -9.01
C TYR A 149 -10.05 -13.95 -8.04
N TYR A 150 -10.39 -12.80 -7.50
CA TYR A 150 -9.69 -12.22 -6.36
C TYR A 150 -10.02 -13.03 -5.10
N HIS A 151 -9.05 -13.78 -4.59
CA HIS A 151 -9.15 -14.39 -3.27
C HIS A 151 -8.78 -13.35 -2.20
N GLU A 152 -9.73 -13.07 -1.32
CA GLU A 152 -9.48 -12.23 -0.14
C GLU A 152 -8.53 -12.95 0.81
N CYS A 153 -7.44 -12.28 1.21
CA CYS A 153 -6.66 -12.68 2.36
C CYS A 153 -7.40 -12.24 3.63
N ASN A 154 -8.14 -13.17 4.26
CA ASN A 154 -8.74 -12.98 5.58
C ASN A 154 -7.72 -13.29 6.68
#